data_c8e4290667ad3831666a2c2261878853
#
_entry.id   c8e4290667ad3831666a2c2261878853
#
_cell.length_a   1.000
_cell.length_b   1.000
_cell.length_c   1.000
_cell.angle_alpha   90.00
_cell.angle_beta   90.00
_cell.angle_gamma   90.00
#
_symmetry.space_group_name_H-M   'P 1'
#
loop_
_entity.id
_entity.type
_entity.pdbx_description
1 polymer ?
#
loop_
_entity_poly.entity_id
_entity_poly.type
_entity_poly.pdbx_seq_one_letter_code
_entity_poly.pdbx_strand_id
1 'polypeptide(L)'
;MKEEKTALITGGAKRLGRSISKELARAGYNVIIHYNSSENDALSLREELLEFGVDVSLLQADLLNDNETLSLFDKCKKLIKRPVNLLINNASIFEYDNIKTATLESWNRHQKSNLQAPFFLTQKFA
;
A
#
# COMPACT_ATOMS: atom_id res chain seq x y z
N MET A 1 4.19 -2.94 -28.82
CA MET A 1 4.22 -2.01 -27.67
C MET A 1 3.94 -2.77 -26.40
N LYS A 2 4.76 -2.57 -25.40
CA LYS A 2 4.46 -3.11 -24.07
C LYS A 2 3.28 -2.36 -23.47
N GLU A 3 2.28 -3.10 -23.03
CA GLU A 3 1.21 -2.56 -22.23
C GLU A 3 1.76 -2.10 -20.88
N GLU A 4 1.54 -0.85 -20.50
CA GLU A 4 1.95 -0.36 -19.19
C GLU A 4 1.05 -0.90 -18.10
N LYS A 5 1.66 -1.46 -17.07
CA LYS A 5 0.95 -2.00 -15.90
C LYS A 5 1.42 -1.28 -14.65
N THR A 6 0.48 -0.96 -13.79
CA THR A 6 0.73 -0.26 -12.53
C THR A 6 0.24 -1.10 -11.36
N ALA A 7 1.09 -1.25 -10.36
CA ALA A 7 0.77 -1.96 -9.13
C ALA A 7 0.72 -1.00 -7.95
N LEU A 8 -0.26 -1.18 -7.09
CA LEU A 8 -0.35 -0.50 -5.80
C LEU A 8 -0.04 -1.51 -4.71
N ILE A 9 0.95 -1.21 -3.89
CA ILE A 9 1.36 -2.07 -2.78
C ILE A 9 1.10 -1.31 -1.48
N THR A 10 0.13 -1.76 -0.69
CA THR A 10 -0.10 -1.16 0.63
C THR A 10 1.02 -1.59 1.57
N GLY A 11 1.49 -0.66 2.41
CA GLY A 11 2.65 -0.92 3.24
C GLY A 11 3.90 -1.24 2.42
N GLY A 12 4.04 -0.63 1.24
CA GLY A 12 5.06 -0.99 0.26
C GLY A 12 6.46 -0.48 0.55
N ALA A 13 6.64 0.36 1.57
CA ALA A 13 7.91 1.04 1.81
C ALA A 13 8.92 0.24 2.62
N LYS A 14 8.47 -0.76 3.37
CA LYS A 14 9.28 -1.50 4.34
C LYS A 14 9.08 -3.01 4.23
N ARG A 15 10.09 -3.75 4.70
CA ARG A 15 10.02 -5.21 4.92
C ARG A 15 9.53 -5.95 3.67
N LEU A 16 8.52 -6.80 3.82
CA LEU A 16 7.97 -7.59 2.73
C LEU A 16 7.42 -6.71 1.59
N GLY A 17 6.70 -5.64 1.95
CA GLY A 17 6.18 -4.69 0.96
C GLY A 17 7.28 -4.07 0.11
N ARG A 18 8.41 -3.74 0.71
CA ARG A 18 9.59 -3.22 0.01
C ARG A 18 10.14 -4.24 -0.98
N SER A 19 10.26 -5.50 -0.57
CA SER A 19 10.73 -6.58 -1.43
C SER A 19 9.78 -6.82 -2.61
N ILE A 20 8.48 -6.81 -2.35
CA ILE A 20 7.46 -6.98 -3.38
C ILE A 20 7.54 -5.81 -4.38
N SER A 21 7.65 -4.57 -3.90
CA SER A 21 7.76 -3.38 -4.74
C SER A 21 8.97 -3.48 -5.67
N LYS A 22 10.11 -3.93 -5.14
CA LYS A 22 11.33 -4.11 -5.94
C LYS A 22 11.15 -5.17 -7.03
N GLU A 23 10.56 -6.31 -6.71
CA GLU A 23 10.35 -7.37 -7.69
C GLU A 23 9.38 -6.96 -8.79
N LEU A 24 8.32 -6.22 -8.44
CA LEU A 24 7.37 -5.72 -9.43
C LEU A 24 8.02 -4.68 -10.35
N ALA A 25 8.82 -3.77 -9.81
CA ALA A 25 9.56 -2.79 -10.60
C ALA A 25 10.55 -3.48 -11.55
N ARG A 26 11.25 -4.51 -11.07
CA ARG A 26 12.14 -5.31 -11.89
C ARG A 26 11.41 -5.98 -13.06
N ALA A 27 10.17 -6.40 -12.84
CA ALA A 27 9.32 -7.01 -13.86
C ALA A 27 8.71 -5.99 -14.81
N GLY A 28 8.98 -4.70 -14.62
CA GLY A 28 8.50 -3.64 -15.51
C GLY A 28 7.21 -2.96 -15.09
N TYR A 29 6.69 -3.25 -13.90
CA TYR A 29 5.51 -2.54 -13.37
C TYR A 29 5.88 -1.14 -12.94
N ASN A 30 5.03 -0.17 -13.25
CA ASN A 30 5.02 1.09 -12.53
C ASN A 30 4.47 0.83 -11.13
N VAL A 31 4.98 1.50 -10.11
CA VAL A 31 4.68 1.17 -8.72
C VAL A 31 4.13 2.40 -7.99
N ILE A 32 3.03 2.20 -7.28
CA ILE A 32 2.54 3.15 -6.29
C ILE A 32 2.84 2.55 -4.93
N ILE A 33 3.69 3.23 -4.17
CA ILE A 33 4.09 2.82 -2.84
C ILE A 33 3.17 3.51 -1.83
N HIS A 34 2.26 2.75 -1.23
CA HIS A 34 1.46 3.26 -0.11
C HIS A 34 2.28 3.16 1.18
N TYR A 35 2.19 4.18 2.00
CA TYR A 35 2.77 4.22 3.34
C TYR A 35 1.89 5.06 4.27
N ASN A 36 2.01 4.88 5.56
CA ASN A 36 1.37 5.76 6.54
C ASN A 36 2.38 6.73 7.13
N SER A 37 3.32 6.25 7.94
CA SER A 37 4.29 7.09 8.65
C SER A 37 5.74 6.91 8.18
N SER A 38 6.00 5.93 7.33
CA SER A 38 7.37 5.59 6.90
C SER A 38 7.80 6.38 5.66
N GLU A 39 7.69 7.71 5.73
CA GLU A 39 7.97 8.58 4.58
C GLU A 39 9.42 8.46 4.10
N ASN A 40 10.39 8.43 5.02
CA ASN A 40 11.79 8.32 4.64
C ASN A 40 12.10 7.01 3.93
N ASP A 41 11.51 5.90 4.39
CA ASP A 41 11.66 4.62 3.72
C ASP A 41 11.01 4.64 2.33
N ALA A 42 9.86 5.27 2.19
CA ALA A 42 9.17 5.40 0.92
C ALA A 42 9.98 6.23 -0.07
N LEU A 43 10.55 7.35 0.36
CA LEU A 43 11.41 8.20 -0.47
C LEU A 43 12.67 7.45 -0.92
N SER A 44 13.31 6.74 0.01
CA SER A 44 14.50 5.93 -0.29
C SER A 44 14.20 4.83 -1.31
N LEU A 45 13.07 4.14 -1.14
CA LEU A 45 12.67 3.09 -2.07
C LEU A 45 12.35 3.66 -3.45
N ARG A 46 11.68 4.81 -3.52
CA ARG A 46 11.40 5.46 -4.80
C ARG A 46 12.67 5.68 -5.61
N GLU A 47 13.71 6.19 -4.97
CA GLU A 47 15.00 6.42 -5.64
C GLU A 47 15.59 5.13 -6.18
N GLU A 48 15.51 4.04 -5.41
CA GLU A 48 15.98 2.74 -5.88
C GLU A 48 15.17 2.23 -7.08
N LEU A 49 13.84 2.34 -7.03
CA LEU A 49 12.98 1.81 -8.08
C LEU A 49 13.07 2.60 -9.39
N LEU A 50 13.32 3.90 -9.32
CA LEU A 50 13.47 4.72 -10.52
C LEU A 50 14.61 4.24 -11.41
N GLU A 51 15.61 3.58 -10.84
CA GLU A 51 16.73 3.02 -11.61
C GLU A 51 16.29 1.88 -12.54
N PHE A 52 15.15 1.25 -12.29
CA PHE A 52 14.60 0.21 -13.17
C PHE A 52 13.87 0.79 -14.40
N GLY A 53 13.77 2.11 -14.51
CA GLY A 53 13.14 2.76 -15.67
C GLY A 53 11.62 2.77 -15.61
N VAL A 54 11.02 2.52 -14.45
CA VAL A 54 9.56 2.57 -14.24
C VAL A 54 9.17 3.87 -13.54
N ASP A 55 7.88 4.22 -13.64
CA ASP A 55 7.34 5.33 -12.86
C ASP A 55 7.05 4.86 -11.45
N VAL A 56 7.36 5.72 -10.48
CA VAL A 56 7.15 5.43 -9.06
C VAL A 56 6.47 6.61 -8.40
N SER A 57 5.35 6.35 -7.75
CA SER A 57 4.59 7.34 -7.02
C SER A 57 4.44 6.93 -5.58
N LEU A 58 4.38 7.92 -4.68
CA LEU A 58 4.17 7.70 -3.26
C LEU A 58 2.76 8.14 -2.87
N LEU A 59 2.10 7.36 -2.04
CA LEU A 59 0.74 7.63 -1.60
C LEU A 59 0.63 7.42 -0.10
N GLN A 60 0.42 8.51 0.64
CA GLN A 60 0.25 8.45 2.07
C GLN A 60 -1.22 8.27 2.42
N ALA A 61 -1.54 7.30 3.28
CA ALA A 61 -2.87 7.12 3.83
C ALA A 61 -2.79 6.30 5.12
N ASP A 62 -3.61 6.68 6.09
CA ASP A 62 -3.79 5.91 7.32
C ASP A 62 -4.97 4.94 7.14
N LEU A 63 -4.68 3.66 7.04
CA LEU A 63 -5.70 2.63 6.84
C LEU A 63 -6.52 2.30 8.09
N LEU A 64 -6.21 2.93 9.22
CA LEU A 64 -7.07 2.93 10.39
C LEU A 64 -8.15 4.01 10.30
N ASN A 65 -8.02 4.94 9.38
CA ASN A 65 -9.01 5.99 9.11
C ASN A 65 -9.89 5.56 7.95
N ASP A 66 -11.18 5.35 8.22
CA ASP A 66 -12.12 4.83 7.24
C ASP A 66 -12.22 5.72 5.99
N ASN A 67 -12.24 7.05 6.17
CA ASN A 67 -12.32 7.99 5.05
C ASN A 67 -11.08 7.91 4.16
N GLU A 68 -9.90 7.78 4.75
CA GLU A 68 -8.65 7.65 3.98
C GLU A 68 -8.60 6.33 3.23
N THR A 69 -9.06 5.24 3.84
CA THR A 69 -9.16 3.95 3.15
C THR A 69 -10.12 4.03 1.96
N LEU A 70 -11.32 4.57 2.18
CA LEU A 70 -12.35 4.63 1.14
C LEU A 70 -11.98 5.57 -0.02
N SER A 71 -11.18 6.60 0.24
CA SER A 71 -10.77 7.58 -0.77
C SER A 71 -9.41 7.27 -1.42
N LEU A 72 -8.77 6.16 -1.05
CA LEU A 72 -7.41 5.87 -1.51
C LEU A 72 -7.31 5.77 -3.02
N PHE A 73 -8.24 5.06 -3.69
CA PHE A 73 -8.22 4.93 -5.14
C PHE A 73 -8.54 6.24 -5.86
N ASP A 74 -9.33 7.13 -5.25
CA ASP A 74 -9.56 8.46 -5.79
C ASP A 74 -8.26 9.29 -5.76
N LYS A 75 -7.48 9.15 -4.70
CA LYS A 75 -6.14 9.75 -4.62
C LYS A 75 -5.21 9.17 -5.69
N CYS A 76 -5.27 7.87 -5.94
CA CYS A 76 -4.50 7.25 -7.01
C CYS A 76 -4.83 7.86 -8.37
N LYS A 77 -6.11 8.08 -8.66
CA LYS A 77 -6.56 8.67 -9.92
C LYS A 77 -6.04 10.10 -10.12
N LYS A 78 -5.91 10.86 -9.03
CA LYS A 78 -5.34 12.21 -9.09
C LYS A 78 -3.83 12.17 -9.26
N LEU A 79 -3.18 11.16 -8.70
CA LEU A 79 -1.74 11.04 -8.69
C LEU A 79 -1.21 10.52 -10.04
N ILE A 80 -1.90 9.56 -10.63
CA ILE A 80 -1.55 8.98 -11.93
C ILE A 80 -2.80 8.95 -12.82
N LYS A 81 -2.59 9.14 -14.13
CA LYS A 81 -3.70 9.16 -15.11
C LYS A 81 -3.78 7.83 -15.85
N ARG A 82 -3.67 6.74 -15.13
CA ARG A 82 -3.74 5.39 -15.68
C ARG A 82 -4.34 4.45 -14.64
N PRO A 83 -4.91 3.32 -15.07
CA PRO A 83 -5.53 2.39 -14.12
C PRO A 83 -4.49 1.67 -13.28
N VAL A 84 -4.90 1.25 -12.08
CA VAL A 84 -4.15 0.30 -11.26
C VAL A 84 -4.54 -1.10 -11.70
N ASN A 85 -3.57 -1.88 -12.15
CA ASN A 85 -3.79 -3.22 -12.70
C ASN A 85 -3.60 -4.32 -11.67
N LEU A 86 -2.88 -4.03 -10.59
CA LEU A 86 -2.57 -4.99 -9.54
C LEU A 86 -2.62 -4.31 -8.19
N LEU A 87 -3.37 -4.90 -7.27
CA LEU A 87 -3.42 -4.47 -5.87
C LEU A 87 -2.80 -5.55 -4.99
N ILE A 88 -1.78 -5.16 -4.23
CA ILE A 88 -1.17 -6.04 -3.21
C ILE A 88 -1.56 -5.51 -1.83
N ASN A 89 -2.45 -6.21 -1.16
CA ASN A 89 -2.85 -5.92 0.21
C ASN A 89 -1.80 -6.49 1.18
N ASN A 90 -0.76 -5.70 1.43
CA ASN A 90 0.36 -6.09 2.29
C ASN A 90 0.36 -5.36 3.63
N ALA A 91 -0.21 -4.16 3.71
CA ALA A 91 -0.21 -3.40 4.95
C ALA A 91 -0.93 -4.17 6.06
N SER A 92 -0.31 -4.23 7.22
CA SER A 92 -0.89 -4.84 8.41
C SER A 92 -0.29 -4.18 9.63
N ILE A 93 -0.98 -4.33 10.76
CA ILE A 93 -0.42 -4.00 12.06
C ILE A 93 -0.31 -5.27 12.89
N PHE A 94 0.67 -5.29 13.77
CA PHE A 94 0.78 -6.32 14.79
C PHE A 94 1.15 -5.63 16.09
N GLU A 95 0.27 -5.75 17.09
CA GLU A 95 0.53 -5.32 18.45
C GLU A 95 0.53 -6.57 19.32
N TYR A 96 1.57 -6.70 20.15
CA TYR A 96 1.63 -7.86 21.06
C TYR A 96 0.43 -7.84 22.00
N ASP A 97 -0.29 -8.96 22.01
CA ASP A 97 -1.50 -9.06 22.81
C ASP A 97 -1.80 -10.53 23.14
N ASN A 98 -2.64 -10.75 24.16
CA ASN A 98 -3.10 -12.08 24.51
C ASN A 98 -4.49 -11.98 25.16
N ILE A 99 -5.08 -13.12 25.51
CA ILE A 99 -6.44 -13.17 26.04
C ILE A 99 -6.63 -12.34 27.31
N LYS A 100 -5.56 -12.07 28.06
CA LYS A 100 -5.63 -11.29 29.31
C LYS A 100 -5.43 -9.80 29.09
N THR A 101 -4.69 -9.41 28.06
CA THR A 101 -4.28 -8.02 27.83
C THR A 101 -5.01 -7.34 26.69
N ALA A 102 -5.72 -8.11 25.85
CA ALA A 102 -6.45 -7.56 24.72
C ALA A 102 -7.52 -6.57 25.17
N THR A 103 -7.63 -5.46 24.45
CA THR A 103 -8.66 -4.44 24.64
C THR A 103 -9.54 -4.35 23.41
N LEU A 104 -10.73 -3.77 23.57
CA LEU A 104 -11.59 -3.50 22.43
C LEU A 104 -10.88 -2.59 21.41
N GLU A 105 -10.08 -1.64 21.87
CA GLU A 105 -9.33 -0.73 21.01
C GLU A 105 -8.28 -1.46 20.18
N SER A 106 -7.49 -2.35 20.80
CA SER A 106 -6.50 -3.13 20.07
C SER A 106 -7.15 -4.09 19.09
N TRP A 107 -8.26 -4.73 19.51
CA TRP A 107 -9.06 -5.57 18.62
C TRP A 107 -9.51 -4.80 17.39
N ASN A 108 -10.11 -3.63 17.60
CA ASN A 108 -10.64 -2.81 16.50
C ASN A 108 -9.52 -2.36 15.56
N ARG A 109 -8.36 -1.97 16.06
CA ARG A 109 -7.22 -1.58 15.22
C ARG A 109 -6.78 -2.72 14.32
N HIS A 110 -6.65 -3.94 14.88
CA HIS A 110 -6.27 -5.11 14.09
C HIS A 110 -7.31 -5.45 13.03
N GLN A 111 -8.59 -5.41 13.38
CA GLN A 111 -9.68 -5.68 12.44
C GLN A 111 -9.72 -4.65 11.32
N LYS A 112 -9.55 -3.38 11.63
CA LYS A 112 -9.54 -2.31 10.62
C LYS A 112 -8.37 -2.43 9.67
N SER A 113 -7.18 -2.60 10.19
CA SER A 113 -5.97 -2.66 9.37
C SER A 113 -5.89 -3.95 8.56
N ASN A 114 -6.19 -5.08 9.19
CA ASN A 114 -5.84 -6.38 8.63
C ASN A 114 -7.02 -7.09 7.94
N LEU A 115 -8.24 -6.59 8.11
CA LEU A 115 -9.42 -7.17 7.49
C LEU A 115 -10.27 -6.13 6.76
N GLN A 116 -10.70 -5.08 7.45
CA GLN A 116 -11.61 -4.10 6.88
C GLN A 116 -10.97 -3.33 5.72
N ALA A 117 -9.76 -2.81 5.91
CA ALA A 117 -9.08 -2.05 4.86
C ALA A 117 -8.83 -2.90 3.61
N PRO A 118 -8.25 -4.11 3.69
CA PRO A 118 -8.09 -4.96 2.51
C PRO A 118 -9.41 -5.28 1.81
N PHE A 119 -10.48 -5.49 2.57
CA PHE A 119 -11.79 -5.75 1.98
C PHE A 119 -12.26 -4.57 1.12
N PHE A 120 -12.26 -3.36 1.67
CA PHE A 120 -12.77 -2.20 0.95
C PHE A 120 -11.83 -1.75 -0.17
N LEU A 121 -10.53 -1.90 -0.01
CA LEU A 121 -9.58 -1.63 -1.10
C LEU A 121 -9.79 -2.60 -2.26
N THR A 122 -10.01 -3.88 -1.96
CA THR A 122 -10.31 -4.88 -2.99
C THR A 122 -11.63 -4.55 -3.70
N GLN A 123 -12.65 -4.15 -2.94
CA GLN A 123 -13.93 -3.75 -3.52
C GLN A 123 -13.78 -2.56 -4.48
N LYS A 124 -13.03 -1.54 -4.08
CA LYS A 124 -12.80 -0.35 -4.91
C LYS A 124 -11.92 -0.65 -6.13
N PHE A 125 -11.02 -1.61 -5.99
CA PHE A 125 -10.13 -2.03 -7.08
C PHE A 125 -10.90 -2.81 -8.16
N ALA A 126 -11.84 -3.64 -7.74
CA ALA A 126 -12.59 -4.53 -8.65
C ALA A 126 -13.45 -3.79 -9.68
#